data_7d23e5df81c84c77b59c5c874873789f
#
_entry.id   7d23e5df81c84c77b59c5c874873789f
#
_cell.length_a   1.000
_cell.length_b   1.000
_cell.length_c   1.000
_cell.angle_alpha   90.00
_cell.angle_beta   90.00
_cell.angle_gamma   90.00
#
_symmetry.space_group_name_H-M   'P 1'
#
loop_
_entity.id
_entity.type
_entity.pdbx_description
1 polymer ?
#
loop_
_entity_poly.entity_id
_entity_poly.type
_entity_poly.pdbx_seq_one_letter_code
_entity_poly.pdbx_strand_id
1 'polypeptide(L)'
;WPLYHWHLEPSSVCTLKCPRCPRTEFPNTPWINKNMSLADVKLFLTTEILKTKVKRITMCGDVGDPIYCTDYLKICKYIKETNPLIHIVTITNGSHKKPAWWDALASILNEHDSINFSIDGFDNTSNNLYRVNSNFDSIINGIRAFREQNTETFLTWALIVFNFNEHHLDKIKDIAIGLKMDTIQITKSTKFGSKYGNAYGGNDDALEPSPKWISSSDRYERSVIRISDRIQDTSVYMKQNEDLYNMILEKYKDSHILPLCEIGNRGIYINAEGVVFPCSWTSFPYDSLSHGDKTINWKDSFFATYRSEMNIHNHSFDNIINNKKWNLCSSGWNDKNKTWVECSQKCNKHVVDKNYAVGWETN
;
A
#
# COMPACT_ATOMS: atom_id res chain seq x y z
N TRP A 1 -16.54 -3.23 -13.24
CA TRP A 1 -15.34 -3.14 -12.40
C TRP A 1 -15.74 -3.13 -10.92
N PRO A 2 -15.18 -4.01 -10.06
CA PRO A 2 -15.53 -4.02 -8.64
C PRO A 2 -14.97 -2.76 -7.97
N LEU A 3 -15.83 -2.04 -7.24
CA LEU A 3 -15.48 -0.77 -6.58
C LEU A 3 -15.47 -0.87 -5.04
N TYR A 4 -15.39 -2.07 -4.48
CA TYR A 4 -15.48 -2.24 -3.03
C TYR A 4 -14.17 -2.07 -2.28
N HIS A 5 -13.01 -2.24 -2.94
CA HIS A 5 -11.70 -1.96 -2.36
C HIS A 5 -11.01 -0.84 -3.14
N TRP A 6 -10.65 0.22 -2.44
CA TRP A 6 -9.97 1.38 -2.98
C TRP A 6 -8.59 1.51 -2.33
N HIS A 7 -7.60 1.80 -3.14
CA HIS A 7 -6.29 2.21 -2.66
C HIS A 7 -6.13 3.71 -2.95
N LEU A 8 -5.97 4.49 -1.92
CA LEU A 8 -5.85 5.94 -2.00
C LEU A 8 -4.50 6.39 -1.49
N GLU A 9 -3.78 7.17 -2.28
CA GLU A 9 -2.61 7.91 -1.86
C GLU A 9 -3.01 9.37 -1.55
N PRO A 10 -3.40 9.69 -0.31
CA PRO A 10 -3.88 11.04 -0.01
C PRO A 10 -2.75 12.07 0.04
N SER A 11 -1.49 11.63 0.10
CA SER A 11 -0.31 12.49 0.09
C SER A 11 0.85 11.82 -0.61
N SER A 12 1.48 12.50 -1.56
CA SER A 12 2.77 12.10 -2.12
C SER A 12 3.97 12.70 -1.37
N VAL A 13 3.71 13.36 -0.23
CA VAL A 13 4.76 13.89 0.65
C VAL A 13 5.24 12.79 1.59
N CYS A 14 6.56 12.66 1.72
CA CYS A 14 7.20 11.86 2.76
C CYS A 14 8.49 12.53 3.21
N THR A 15 8.76 12.57 4.52
CA THR A 15 9.99 13.15 5.08
C THR A 15 11.13 12.15 5.15
N LEU A 16 10.85 10.85 4.99
CA LEU A 16 11.87 9.82 5.05
C LEU A 16 12.63 9.70 3.72
N LYS A 17 13.84 9.13 3.81
CA LYS A 17 14.75 8.86 2.68
C LYS A 17 15.18 7.39 2.68
N CYS A 18 14.21 6.48 2.75
CA CYS A 18 14.50 5.05 2.77
C CYS A 18 15.26 4.65 1.49
N PRO A 19 16.42 3.95 1.57
CA PRO A 19 17.29 3.68 0.42
C PRO A 19 16.61 2.93 -0.73
N ARG A 20 15.65 2.05 -0.41
CA ARG A 20 14.91 1.24 -1.41
C ARG A 20 13.52 1.80 -1.72
N CYS A 21 13.30 3.08 -1.47
CA CYS A 21 12.07 3.77 -1.84
C CYS A 21 12.23 4.40 -3.24
N PRO A 22 11.22 4.32 -4.12
CA PRO A 22 11.30 4.94 -5.46
C PRO A 22 11.71 6.41 -5.42
N ARG A 23 11.27 7.17 -4.42
CA ARG A 23 11.68 8.58 -4.24
C ARG A 23 13.18 8.77 -4.07
N THR A 24 13.86 7.82 -3.46
CA THR A 24 15.31 7.87 -3.20
C THR A 24 16.08 7.21 -4.33
N GLU A 25 15.58 6.10 -4.86
CA GLU A 25 16.21 5.35 -5.95
C GLU A 25 16.19 6.12 -7.29
N PHE A 26 15.15 6.95 -7.50
CA PHE A 26 15.00 7.75 -8.73
C PHE A 26 14.99 9.26 -8.43
N PRO A 27 16.13 9.82 -7.97
CA PRO A 27 16.19 11.22 -7.52
C PRO A 27 15.95 12.23 -8.65
N ASN A 28 16.19 11.84 -9.91
CA ASN A 28 15.97 12.68 -11.09
C ASN A 28 14.51 12.69 -11.56
N THR A 29 13.65 11.91 -10.93
CA THR A 29 12.21 11.94 -11.21
C THR A 29 11.62 13.22 -10.66
N PRO A 30 10.80 13.94 -11.44
CA PRO A 30 10.10 15.11 -10.96
C PRO A 30 8.94 14.71 -10.03
N TRP A 31 9.26 14.18 -8.85
CA TRP A 31 8.26 13.85 -7.85
C TRP A 31 7.49 15.10 -7.43
N ILE A 32 6.18 15.06 -7.57
CA ILE A 32 5.31 16.16 -7.17
C ILE A 32 4.89 15.93 -5.73
N ASN A 33 5.20 16.90 -4.86
CA ASN A 33 4.68 16.91 -3.49
C ASN A 33 3.27 17.50 -3.50
N LYS A 34 2.26 16.65 -3.32
CA LYS A 34 0.85 17.05 -3.32
C LYS A 34 0.08 16.36 -2.21
N ASN A 35 -0.90 17.05 -1.68
CA ASN A 35 -1.89 16.52 -0.76
C ASN A 35 -3.28 16.63 -1.41
N MET A 36 -4.09 15.60 -1.26
CA MET A 36 -5.52 15.70 -1.56
C MET A 36 -6.22 16.51 -0.48
N SER A 37 -7.09 17.42 -0.88
CA SER A 37 -8.05 18.02 0.02
C SER A 37 -9.27 17.11 0.23
N LEU A 38 -10.06 17.36 1.26
CA LEU A 38 -11.36 16.70 1.43
C LEU A 38 -12.28 16.97 0.21
N ALA A 39 -12.17 18.15 -0.41
CA ALA A 39 -12.93 18.48 -1.61
C ALA A 39 -12.55 17.56 -2.80
N ASP A 40 -11.26 17.31 -3.00
CA ASP A 40 -10.79 16.38 -4.04
C ASP A 40 -11.33 14.97 -3.80
N VAL A 41 -11.28 14.48 -2.56
CA VAL A 41 -11.78 13.15 -2.19
C VAL A 41 -13.28 13.02 -2.47
N LYS A 42 -14.07 14.06 -2.23
CA LYS A 42 -15.51 14.06 -2.50
C LYS A 42 -15.87 14.01 -3.97
N LEU A 43 -14.95 14.30 -4.91
CA LEU A 43 -15.19 14.17 -6.36
C LEU A 43 -15.39 12.70 -6.77
N PHE A 44 -14.82 11.74 -6.02
CA PHE A 44 -14.89 10.31 -6.35
C PHE A 44 -15.43 9.43 -5.22
N LEU A 45 -15.17 9.72 -3.96
CA LEU A 45 -15.79 9.07 -2.81
C LEU A 45 -17.04 9.86 -2.37
N THR A 46 -18.05 9.87 -3.24
CA THR A 46 -19.33 10.51 -2.93
C THR A 46 -20.04 9.76 -1.79
N THR A 47 -21.00 10.43 -1.13
CA THR A 47 -21.82 9.79 -0.09
C THR A 47 -22.52 8.53 -0.60
N GLU A 48 -22.98 8.53 -1.87
CA GLU A 48 -23.62 7.36 -2.47
C GLU A 48 -22.62 6.21 -2.62
N ILE A 49 -21.44 6.46 -3.19
CA ILE A 49 -20.37 5.47 -3.38
C ILE A 49 -19.95 4.88 -2.03
N LEU A 50 -19.74 5.71 -1.00
CA LEU A 50 -19.38 5.27 0.33
C LEU A 50 -20.46 4.38 0.98
N LYS A 51 -21.74 4.68 0.74
CA LYS A 51 -22.86 3.88 1.29
C LYS A 51 -23.09 2.58 0.54
N THR A 52 -22.88 2.54 -0.78
CA THR A 52 -23.37 1.44 -1.62
C THR A 52 -22.27 0.56 -2.22
N LYS A 53 -21.07 1.09 -2.44
CA LYS A 53 -20.02 0.40 -3.18
C LYS A 53 -18.81 0.02 -2.30
N VAL A 54 -18.27 0.98 -1.57
CA VAL A 54 -16.99 0.84 -0.87
C VAL A 54 -17.16 0.00 0.39
N LYS A 55 -16.25 -0.95 0.59
CA LYS A 55 -16.12 -1.75 1.82
C LYS A 55 -14.81 -1.50 2.53
N ARG A 56 -13.77 -1.17 1.76
CA ARG A 56 -12.41 -0.98 2.28
C ARG A 56 -11.70 0.14 1.54
N ILE A 57 -10.97 0.96 2.28
CA ILE A 57 -10.09 1.99 1.75
C ILE A 57 -8.71 1.82 2.38
N THR A 58 -7.73 1.41 1.57
CA THR A 58 -6.33 1.38 2.00
C THR A 58 -5.71 2.74 1.72
N MET A 59 -5.33 3.44 2.78
CA MET A 59 -4.59 4.70 2.74
C MET A 59 -3.09 4.39 2.79
N CYS A 60 -2.44 4.41 1.64
CA CYS A 60 -1.02 4.13 1.51
C CYS A 60 -0.45 4.91 0.34
N GLY A 61 0.70 5.52 0.51
CA GLY A 61 1.40 6.15 -0.60
C GLY A 61 2.34 5.18 -1.31
N ASP A 62 2.36 5.21 -2.63
CA ASP A 62 3.41 4.56 -3.42
C ASP A 62 4.73 5.34 -3.27
N VAL A 63 4.64 6.66 -3.18
CA VAL A 63 5.78 7.56 -3.03
C VAL A 63 5.68 8.49 -1.81
N GLY A 64 4.50 8.61 -1.22
CA GLY A 64 4.25 9.44 -0.04
C GLY A 64 3.92 8.63 1.21
N ASP A 65 3.42 9.32 2.21
CA ASP A 65 2.86 8.69 3.41
C ASP A 65 1.57 9.41 3.79
N PRO A 66 0.48 8.70 4.01
CA PRO A 66 -0.85 9.27 4.19
C PRO A 66 -0.97 10.25 5.34
N ILE A 67 -0.21 10.07 6.43
CA ILE A 67 -0.30 10.95 7.59
C ILE A 67 0.20 12.38 7.31
N TYR A 68 0.97 12.60 6.22
CA TYR A 68 1.38 13.94 5.82
C TYR A 68 0.30 14.70 5.04
N CYS A 69 -0.78 14.05 4.65
CA CYS A 69 -1.94 14.73 4.10
C CYS A 69 -2.53 15.70 5.12
N THR A 70 -2.65 16.97 4.75
CA THR A 70 -3.17 18.02 5.64
C THR A 70 -4.61 17.80 6.05
N ASP A 71 -5.41 17.22 5.17
CA ASP A 71 -6.83 16.92 5.41
C ASP A 71 -7.09 15.47 5.84
N TYR A 72 -6.05 14.70 6.20
CA TYR A 72 -6.19 13.27 6.51
C TYR A 72 -7.27 12.98 7.54
N LEU A 73 -7.27 13.68 8.68
CA LEU A 73 -8.26 13.52 9.73
C LEU A 73 -9.68 13.87 9.24
N LYS A 74 -9.83 14.93 8.43
CA LYS A 74 -11.13 15.31 7.85
C LYS A 74 -11.63 14.25 6.85
N ILE A 75 -10.73 13.66 6.08
CA ILE A 75 -11.04 12.59 5.12
C ILE A 75 -11.51 11.34 5.88
N CYS A 76 -10.78 10.89 6.88
CA CYS A 76 -11.18 9.75 7.71
C CYS A 76 -12.52 10.01 8.40
N LYS A 77 -12.71 11.19 8.99
CA LYS A 77 -13.97 11.59 9.63
C LYS A 77 -15.14 11.56 8.66
N TYR A 78 -14.98 12.14 7.47
CA TYR A 78 -16.01 12.12 6.43
C TYR A 78 -16.41 10.70 6.03
N ILE A 79 -15.44 9.80 5.86
CA ILE A 79 -15.70 8.40 5.51
C ILE A 79 -16.48 7.71 6.64
N LYS A 80 -16.01 7.82 7.89
CA LYS A 80 -16.62 7.16 9.05
C LYS A 80 -18.01 7.73 9.41
N GLU A 81 -18.22 9.02 9.30
CA GLU A 81 -19.55 9.66 9.50
C GLU A 81 -20.54 9.26 8.39
N THR A 82 -20.06 9.00 7.17
CA THR A 82 -20.89 8.55 6.05
C THR A 82 -21.25 7.08 6.15
N ASN A 83 -20.28 6.23 6.48
CA ASN A 83 -20.47 4.79 6.66
C ASN A 83 -19.42 4.24 7.65
N PRO A 84 -19.79 4.04 8.92
CA PRO A 84 -18.86 3.57 9.95
C PRO A 84 -18.33 2.14 9.73
N LEU A 85 -18.99 1.36 8.86
CA LEU A 85 -18.58 -0.02 8.55
C LEU A 85 -17.46 -0.13 7.51
N ILE A 86 -17.09 0.97 6.86
CA ILE A 86 -15.96 0.96 5.91
C ILE A 86 -14.68 0.71 6.70
N HIS A 87 -13.92 -0.29 6.27
CA HIS A 87 -12.61 -0.59 6.80
C HIS A 87 -11.56 0.39 6.24
N ILE A 88 -11.09 1.33 7.06
CA ILE A 88 -9.95 2.17 6.73
C ILE A 88 -8.67 1.46 7.18
N VAL A 89 -7.77 1.21 6.25
CA VAL A 89 -6.41 0.69 6.51
C VAL A 89 -5.42 1.82 6.31
N THR A 90 -4.75 2.26 7.36
CA THR A 90 -3.67 3.24 7.27
C THR A 90 -2.33 2.52 7.27
N ILE A 91 -1.52 2.71 6.22
CA ILE A 91 -0.14 2.20 6.17
C ILE A 91 0.79 3.39 6.24
N THR A 92 1.59 3.48 7.30
CA THR A 92 2.40 4.67 7.58
C THR A 92 3.72 4.34 8.25
N ASN A 93 4.71 5.23 8.05
CA ASN A 93 5.93 5.20 8.85
C ASN A 93 5.75 5.74 10.28
N GLY A 94 4.64 6.40 10.57
CA GLY A 94 4.29 6.92 11.90
C GLY A 94 5.12 8.08 12.42
N SER A 95 6.13 8.56 11.68
CA SER A 95 7.12 9.53 12.15
C SER A 95 6.60 10.96 12.17
N HIS A 96 7.18 11.79 13.07
CA HIS A 96 7.03 13.26 13.10
C HIS A 96 5.63 13.80 13.39
N LYS A 97 4.64 12.98 13.77
CA LYS A 97 3.35 13.47 14.27
C LYS A 97 3.40 13.62 15.79
N LYS A 98 2.74 14.70 16.27
CA LYS A 98 2.58 14.92 17.72
C LYS A 98 1.52 13.98 18.30
N PRO A 99 1.61 13.60 19.59
CA PRO A 99 0.61 12.76 20.26
C PRO A 99 -0.82 13.24 20.03
N ALA A 100 -1.12 14.53 20.16
CA ALA A 100 -2.46 15.09 19.96
C ALA A 100 -3.05 14.82 18.55
N TRP A 101 -2.23 14.62 17.52
CA TRP A 101 -2.72 14.23 16.22
C TRP A 101 -3.20 12.77 16.22
N TRP A 102 -2.49 11.90 16.93
CA TRP A 102 -2.86 10.50 17.09
C TRP A 102 -4.10 10.35 17.95
N ASP A 103 -4.26 11.16 19.02
CA ASP A 103 -5.49 11.23 19.82
C ASP A 103 -6.70 11.59 18.95
N ALA A 104 -6.53 12.59 18.07
CA ALA A 104 -7.58 12.99 17.14
C ALA A 104 -7.92 11.87 16.14
N LEU A 105 -6.94 11.13 15.63
CA LEU A 105 -7.20 9.97 14.76
C LEU A 105 -7.90 8.84 15.54
N ALA A 106 -7.49 8.59 16.77
CA ALA A 106 -8.07 7.58 17.66
C ALA A 106 -9.56 7.84 17.93
N SER A 107 -9.98 9.10 18.00
CA SER A 107 -11.39 9.46 18.17
C SER A 107 -12.26 9.25 16.92
N ILE A 108 -11.65 9.01 15.76
CA ILE A 108 -12.33 8.85 14.47
C ILE A 108 -12.46 7.37 14.08
N LEU A 109 -11.39 6.59 14.28
CA LEU A 109 -11.33 5.18 13.89
C LEU A 109 -12.04 4.29 14.89
N ASN A 110 -12.48 3.10 14.44
CA ASN A 110 -13.21 2.14 15.25
C ASN A 110 -12.67 0.70 15.08
N GLU A 111 -13.40 -0.29 15.56
CA GLU A 111 -13.07 -1.73 15.54
C GLU A 111 -12.93 -2.31 14.11
N HIS A 112 -13.52 -1.66 13.12
CA HIS A 112 -13.39 -2.08 11.70
C HIS A 112 -12.11 -1.59 11.06
N ASP A 113 -11.34 -0.69 11.71
CA ASP A 113 -10.19 -0.03 11.12
C ASP A 113 -8.86 -0.65 11.55
N SER A 114 -7.81 -0.38 10.79
CA SER A 114 -6.46 -0.81 11.14
C SER A 114 -5.38 0.21 10.78
N ILE A 115 -4.30 0.19 11.56
CA ILE A 115 -3.08 0.96 11.27
C ILE A 115 -1.89 0.02 11.23
N ASN A 116 -1.19 0.03 10.11
CA ASN A 116 0.05 -0.70 9.91
C ASN A 116 1.23 0.27 10.02
N PHE A 117 1.97 0.20 11.10
CA PHE A 117 3.17 1.01 11.32
C PHE A 117 4.39 0.34 10.69
N SER A 118 4.96 0.96 9.67
CA SER A 118 6.16 0.49 8.98
C SER A 118 7.42 0.85 9.77
N ILE A 119 7.85 -0.01 10.68
CA ILE A 119 8.97 0.18 11.61
C ILE A 119 9.94 -0.99 11.45
N ASP A 120 11.19 -0.70 11.10
CA ASP A 120 12.20 -1.74 10.83
C ASP A 120 13.27 -1.82 11.91
N GLY A 121 13.32 -0.87 12.85
CA GLY A 121 14.24 -0.83 13.98
C GLY A 121 13.55 -1.00 15.32
N PHE A 122 14.34 -0.91 16.39
CA PHE A 122 13.91 -1.03 17.79
C PHE A 122 14.36 0.16 18.67
N ASP A 123 14.96 1.16 18.05
CA ASP A 123 15.36 2.47 18.59
C ASP A 123 15.62 3.47 17.46
N ASN A 124 15.94 4.73 17.79
CA ASN A 124 16.24 5.75 16.78
C ASN A 124 17.42 5.36 15.89
N THR A 125 18.45 4.74 16.43
CA THR A 125 19.66 4.39 15.69
C THR A 125 19.35 3.29 14.69
N SER A 126 18.78 2.18 15.13
CA SER A 126 18.50 1.02 14.29
C SER A 126 17.41 1.32 13.26
N ASN A 127 16.35 2.07 13.61
CA ASN A 127 15.31 2.40 12.65
C ASN A 127 15.81 3.33 11.53
N ASN A 128 16.73 4.24 11.84
CA ASN A 128 17.32 5.13 10.85
C ASN A 128 18.32 4.45 9.90
N LEU A 129 18.74 3.22 10.14
CA LEU A 129 19.58 2.48 9.19
C LEU A 129 18.84 2.24 7.86
N TYR A 130 17.53 2.02 7.90
CA TYR A 130 16.71 1.91 6.69
C TYR A 130 15.67 3.05 6.57
N ARG A 131 14.95 3.38 7.64
CA ARG A 131 13.97 4.47 7.65
C ARG A 131 14.67 5.82 7.88
N VAL A 132 15.62 6.15 7.02
CA VAL A 132 16.46 7.34 7.13
C VAL A 132 15.59 8.58 7.35
N ASN A 133 15.97 9.40 8.33
CA ASN A 133 15.23 10.59 8.78
C ASN A 133 13.92 10.28 9.55
N SER A 134 13.78 9.06 10.08
CA SER A 134 12.68 8.75 10.99
C SER A 134 12.96 9.24 12.41
N ASN A 135 11.91 9.41 13.19
CA ASN A 135 11.99 9.66 14.62
C ASN A 135 11.23 8.56 15.37
N PHE A 136 11.98 7.56 15.84
CA PHE A 136 11.41 6.38 16.51
C PHE A 136 10.65 6.75 17.79
N ASP A 137 11.15 7.69 18.59
CA ASP A 137 10.46 8.13 19.81
C ASP A 137 9.12 8.79 19.48
N SER A 138 9.07 9.56 18.38
CA SER A 138 7.81 10.14 17.91
C SER A 138 6.79 9.05 17.50
N ILE A 139 7.26 7.98 16.87
CA ILE A 139 6.40 6.84 16.49
C ILE A 139 5.85 6.16 17.76
N ILE A 140 6.72 5.81 18.70
CA ILE A 140 6.35 5.14 19.95
C ILE A 140 5.36 5.98 20.78
N ASN A 141 5.62 7.28 20.90
CA ASN A 141 4.74 8.20 21.61
C ASN A 141 3.39 8.36 20.89
N GLY A 142 3.39 8.34 19.57
CA GLY A 142 2.17 8.37 18.77
C GLY A 142 1.32 7.11 18.95
N ILE A 143 1.93 5.91 18.95
CA ILE A 143 1.24 4.64 19.18
C ILE A 143 0.64 4.61 20.59
N ARG A 144 1.38 5.06 21.61
CA ARG A 144 0.89 5.13 23.00
C ARG A 144 -0.34 6.05 23.09
N ALA A 145 -0.22 7.27 22.59
CA ALA A 145 -1.33 8.24 22.60
C ALA A 145 -2.56 7.66 21.89
N PHE A 146 -2.40 7.09 20.69
CA PHE A 146 -3.49 6.44 19.99
C PHE A 146 -4.14 5.34 20.83
N ARG A 147 -3.33 4.44 21.41
CA ARG A 147 -3.83 3.27 22.14
C ARG A 147 -4.45 3.62 23.48
N GLU A 148 -4.06 4.72 24.12
CA GLU A 148 -4.70 5.25 25.32
C GLU A 148 -6.14 5.71 25.08
N GLN A 149 -6.44 6.26 23.89
CA GLN A 149 -7.76 6.73 23.51
C GLN A 149 -8.59 5.65 22.79
N ASN A 150 -7.96 4.75 22.05
CA ASN A 150 -8.62 3.77 21.20
C ASN A 150 -8.03 2.37 21.39
N THR A 151 -8.81 1.50 22.01
CA THR A 151 -8.41 0.10 22.23
C THR A 151 -8.96 -0.82 21.14
N GLU A 152 -9.86 -0.35 20.26
CA GLU A 152 -10.61 -1.17 19.33
C GLU A 152 -9.94 -1.31 17.96
N THR A 153 -9.34 -0.26 17.44
CA THR A 153 -8.64 -0.28 16.15
C THR A 153 -7.47 -1.27 16.15
N PHE A 154 -7.35 -2.07 15.10
CA PHE A 154 -6.30 -3.09 14.97
C PHE A 154 -4.95 -2.46 14.61
N LEU A 155 -3.92 -2.69 15.42
CA LEU A 155 -2.58 -2.15 15.21
C LEU A 155 -1.58 -3.24 14.84
N THR A 156 -0.90 -3.04 13.72
CA THR A 156 0.16 -3.93 13.22
C THR A 156 1.50 -3.22 13.19
N TRP A 157 2.52 -3.84 13.76
CA TRP A 157 3.92 -3.50 13.52
C TRP A 157 4.37 -4.21 12.24
N ALA A 158 4.54 -3.49 11.13
CA ALA A 158 5.00 -4.05 9.87
C ALA A 158 6.53 -3.90 9.76
N LEU A 159 7.23 -5.03 9.77
CA LEU A 159 8.68 -5.13 9.78
C LEU A 159 9.18 -5.76 8.48
N ILE A 160 10.16 -5.15 7.85
CA ILE A 160 11.01 -5.80 6.83
C ILE A 160 12.29 -6.26 7.51
N VAL A 161 12.71 -7.49 7.24
CA VAL A 161 13.94 -8.02 7.84
C VAL A 161 15.16 -7.55 7.04
N PHE A 162 16.12 -7.00 7.77
CA PHE A 162 17.43 -6.55 7.32
C PHE A 162 18.52 -7.13 8.22
N ASN A 163 19.77 -7.03 7.83
CA ASN A 163 20.92 -7.49 8.62
C ASN A 163 20.90 -6.93 10.04
N PHE A 164 20.60 -5.64 10.22
CA PHE A 164 20.65 -4.99 11.54
C PHE A 164 19.52 -5.40 12.50
N ASN A 165 18.43 -6.00 12.00
CA ASN A 165 17.28 -6.35 12.84
C ASN A 165 17.00 -7.85 12.92
N GLU A 166 17.57 -8.70 12.05
CA GLU A 166 17.27 -10.13 11.97
C GLU A 166 17.56 -10.92 13.27
N HIS A 167 18.45 -10.40 14.11
CA HIS A 167 18.81 -10.99 15.42
C HIS A 167 18.13 -10.29 16.61
N HIS A 168 17.23 -9.34 16.35
CA HIS A 168 16.57 -8.52 17.38
C HIS A 168 15.05 -8.66 17.38
N LEU A 169 14.51 -9.71 16.75
CA LEU A 169 13.06 -9.92 16.64
C LEU A 169 12.38 -10.06 17.99
N ASP A 170 13.03 -10.69 18.97
CA ASP A 170 12.49 -10.80 20.33
C ASP A 170 12.40 -9.43 21.03
N LYS A 171 13.42 -8.58 20.89
CA LYS A 171 13.39 -7.22 21.42
C LYS A 171 12.25 -6.38 20.78
N ILE A 172 12.07 -6.52 19.47
CA ILE A 172 10.96 -5.85 18.75
C ILE A 172 9.61 -6.36 19.29
N LYS A 173 9.49 -7.67 19.52
CA LYS A 173 8.29 -8.28 20.09
C LYS A 173 7.98 -7.72 21.49
N ASP A 174 8.98 -7.61 22.36
CA ASP A 174 8.78 -7.06 23.70
C ASP A 174 8.30 -5.59 23.66
N ILE A 175 8.86 -4.78 22.76
CA ILE A 175 8.40 -3.39 22.55
C ILE A 175 6.96 -3.37 22.05
N ALA A 176 6.62 -4.22 21.08
CA ALA A 176 5.27 -4.28 20.51
C ALA A 176 4.23 -4.73 21.55
N ILE A 177 4.58 -5.67 22.43
CA ILE A 177 3.76 -6.09 23.60
C ILE A 177 3.54 -4.89 24.52
N GLY A 178 4.60 -4.17 24.88
CA GLY A 178 4.54 -2.99 25.73
C GLY A 178 3.69 -1.84 25.16
N LEU A 179 3.55 -1.79 23.84
CA LEU A 179 2.70 -0.83 23.09
C LEU A 179 1.28 -1.34 22.86
N LYS A 180 0.95 -2.54 23.31
CA LYS A 180 -0.34 -3.20 23.09
C LYS A 180 -0.68 -3.27 21.59
N MET A 181 0.30 -3.59 20.74
CA MET A 181 0.06 -3.93 19.34
C MET A 181 -0.74 -5.23 19.26
N ASP A 182 -1.46 -5.45 18.16
CA ASP A 182 -2.20 -6.68 17.96
C ASP A 182 -1.36 -7.74 17.24
N THR A 183 -0.52 -7.32 16.30
CA THR A 183 0.38 -8.21 15.55
C THR A 183 1.71 -7.57 15.20
N ILE A 184 2.70 -8.44 14.92
CA ILE A 184 3.89 -8.07 14.16
C ILE A 184 3.83 -8.84 12.84
N GLN A 185 3.83 -8.13 11.73
CA GLN A 185 3.96 -8.69 10.40
C GLN A 185 5.44 -8.65 9.98
N ILE A 186 6.05 -9.80 9.88
CA ILE A 186 7.45 -9.94 9.47
C ILE A 186 7.48 -10.23 7.96
N THR A 187 8.15 -9.37 7.20
CA THR A 187 8.24 -9.48 5.75
C THR A 187 9.67 -9.79 5.33
N LYS A 188 9.88 -10.85 4.55
CA LYS A 188 11.15 -11.09 3.87
C LYS A 188 11.37 -10.04 2.80
N SER A 189 12.61 -9.55 2.69
CA SER A 189 12.92 -8.55 1.69
C SER A 189 12.87 -9.14 0.28
N THR A 190 12.21 -8.41 -0.63
CA THR A 190 12.21 -8.69 -2.08
C THR A 190 13.25 -7.86 -2.83
N LYS A 191 14.04 -7.03 -2.12
CA LYS A 191 14.93 -6.04 -2.72
C LYS A 191 16.41 -6.40 -2.65
N PHE A 192 16.70 -7.66 -2.36
CA PHE A 192 18.05 -8.23 -2.32
C PHE A 192 18.09 -9.54 -3.10
N GLY A 193 19.31 -9.99 -3.43
CA GLY A 193 19.56 -11.21 -4.17
C GLY A 193 19.69 -11.00 -5.68
N SER A 194 20.16 -12.03 -6.38
CA SER A 194 20.54 -11.98 -7.79
C SER A 194 19.42 -11.58 -8.76
N LYS A 195 18.16 -11.76 -8.37
CA LYS A 195 17.00 -11.37 -9.19
C LYS A 195 16.86 -9.85 -9.34
N TYR A 196 17.31 -9.12 -8.34
CA TYR A 196 17.16 -7.66 -8.30
C TYR A 196 18.44 -6.94 -8.65
N GLY A 197 19.58 -7.66 -8.74
CA GLY A 197 20.85 -7.20 -9.24
C GLY A 197 21.06 -5.70 -9.21
N ASN A 198 21.72 -5.17 -10.21
CA ASN A 198 21.96 -3.72 -10.35
C ASN A 198 20.71 -2.87 -10.68
N ALA A 199 19.51 -3.44 -10.82
CA ALA A 199 18.29 -2.71 -11.14
C ALA A 199 17.92 -1.67 -10.06
N TYR A 200 18.33 -1.91 -8.82
CA TYR A 200 18.10 -1.01 -7.68
C TYR A 200 19.38 -0.29 -7.20
N GLY A 201 20.35 -0.09 -8.07
CA GLY A 201 21.43 0.87 -7.81
C GLY A 201 22.58 0.41 -6.92
N GLY A 202 22.80 -0.88 -6.76
CA GLY A 202 23.99 -1.40 -6.11
C GLY A 202 23.72 -2.31 -4.90
N ASN A 203 24.69 -3.16 -4.63
CA ASN A 203 24.73 -3.98 -3.42
C ASN A 203 24.97 -3.06 -2.20
N ASP A 204 23.92 -2.76 -1.46
CA ASP A 204 24.08 -2.22 -0.12
C ASP A 204 24.19 -3.40 0.85
N ASP A 205 25.38 -4.02 0.88
CA ASP A 205 25.68 -5.19 1.69
C ASP A 205 25.41 -4.95 3.18
N ALA A 206 25.42 -3.68 3.62
CA ALA A 206 25.15 -3.30 4.99
C ALA A 206 23.66 -3.51 5.41
N LEU A 207 22.75 -3.57 4.46
CA LEU A 207 21.32 -3.80 4.73
C LEU A 207 20.89 -5.23 4.40
N GLU A 208 21.67 -5.97 3.62
CA GLU A 208 21.30 -7.31 3.15
C GLU A 208 21.21 -8.30 4.32
N PRO A 209 20.03 -8.91 4.56
CA PRO A 209 19.87 -9.89 5.62
C PRO A 209 20.45 -11.24 5.21
N SER A 210 20.54 -12.16 6.15
CA SER A 210 20.92 -13.55 5.84
C SER A 210 19.95 -14.17 4.81
N PRO A 211 20.39 -15.14 3.98
CA PRO A 211 19.61 -15.67 2.85
C PRO A 211 18.20 -16.19 3.20
N LYS A 212 18.00 -16.68 4.45
CA LYS A 212 16.68 -17.12 4.91
C LYS A 212 15.61 -16.02 4.93
N TRP A 213 16.05 -14.75 4.98
CA TRP A 213 15.20 -13.57 5.03
C TRP A 213 15.06 -12.85 3.68
N ILE A 214 15.68 -13.38 2.64
CA ILE A 214 15.49 -12.91 1.28
C ILE A 214 14.34 -13.71 0.67
N SER A 215 13.37 -13.02 0.06
CA SER A 215 12.26 -13.69 -0.60
C SER A 215 12.76 -14.47 -1.82
N SER A 216 12.30 -15.70 -1.97
CA SER A 216 12.65 -16.56 -3.09
C SER A 216 11.92 -16.18 -4.39
N SER A 217 10.92 -15.31 -4.30
CA SER A 217 10.08 -14.88 -5.41
C SER A 217 9.88 -13.36 -5.41
N ASP A 218 9.26 -12.82 -6.47
CA ASP A 218 8.86 -11.41 -6.55
C ASP A 218 7.69 -11.06 -5.60
N ARG A 219 7.31 -11.99 -4.74
CA ARG A 219 6.26 -11.84 -3.73
C ARG A 219 6.86 -11.45 -2.39
N TYR A 220 6.03 -10.78 -1.62
CA TYR A 220 6.29 -10.59 -0.20
C TYR A 220 5.97 -11.89 0.54
N GLU A 221 7.00 -12.63 0.97
CA GLU A 221 6.83 -13.71 1.94
C GLU A 221 6.69 -13.10 3.32
N ARG A 222 5.57 -13.38 3.98
CA ARG A 222 5.23 -12.81 5.28
C ARG A 222 4.94 -13.88 6.30
N SER A 223 5.29 -13.59 7.54
CA SER A 223 4.85 -14.33 8.72
C SER A 223 4.27 -13.35 9.73
N VAL A 224 3.35 -13.83 10.58
CA VAL A 224 2.67 -12.99 11.56
C VAL A 224 2.91 -13.56 12.96
N ILE A 225 3.33 -12.70 13.88
CA ILE A 225 3.35 -12.98 15.31
C ILE A 225 2.13 -12.31 15.92
N ARG A 226 1.21 -13.07 16.46
CA ARG A 226 0.06 -12.56 17.22
C ARG A 226 0.49 -12.15 18.62
N ILE A 227 0.08 -10.97 19.04
CA ILE A 227 0.35 -10.42 20.38
C ILE A 227 -0.95 -10.39 21.19
N SER A 228 -2.06 -10.01 20.59
CA SER A 228 -3.38 -10.04 21.21
C SER A 228 -4.23 -11.20 20.67
N ASP A 229 -5.26 -11.57 21.43
CA ASP A 229 -6.27 -12.55 20.98
C ASP A 229 -7.28 -11.91 20.01
N ARG A 230 -7.15 -10.63 19.73
CA ARG A 230 -8.01 -9.90 18.83
C ARG A 230 -7.82 -10.39 17.40
N ILE A 231 -8.92 -10.67 16.73
CA ILE A 231 -8.96 -11.03 15.33
C ILE A 231 -9.65 -9.88 14.60
N GLN A 232 -9.00 -9.33 13.59
CA GLN A 232 -9.66 -8.37 12.71
C GLN A 232 -10.79 -9.08 11.96
N ASP A 233 -12.03 -8.62 12.11
CA ASP A 233 -13.15 -9.20 11.36
C ASP A 233 -13.12 -8.72 9.90
N THR A 234 -12.53 -9.54 9.07
CA THR A 234 -12.50 -9.34 7.61
C THR A 234 -13.43 -10.30 6.87
N SER A 235 -14.28 -11.04 7.58
CA SER A 235 -15.08 -12.14 7.04
C SER A 235 -15.94 -11.75 5.83
N VAL A 236 -16.64 -10.62 5.90
CA VAL A 236 -17.48 -10.12 4.79
C VAL A 236 -16.64 -9.79 3.57
N TYR A 237 -15.49 -9.13 3.78
CA TYR A 237 -14.57 -8.76 2.71
C TYR A 237 -13.91 -9.99 2.10
N MET A 238 -13.47 -10.94 2.92
CA MET A 238 -12.87 -12.21 2.49
C MET A 238 -13.82 -13.04 1.66
N LYS A 239 -15.06 -13.19 2.09
CA LYS A 239 -16.08 -13.92 1.33
C LYS A 239 -16.34 -13.30 -0.04
N GLN A 240 -16.50 -11.98 -0.10
CA GLN A 240 -16.67 -11.27 -1.37
C GLN A 240 -15.47 -11.45 -2.30
N ASN A 241 -14.26 -11.40 -1.75
CA ASN A 241 -13.04 -11.64 -2.54
C ASN A 241 -12.96 -13.07 -3.04
N GLU A 242 -13.36 -14.04 -2.25
CA GLU A 242 -13.36 -15.46 -2.64
C GLU A 242 -14.34 -15.73 -3.79
N ASP A 243 -15.56 -15.20 -3.71
CA ASP A 243 -16.56 -15.32 -4.77
C ASP A 243 -16.05 -14.70 -6.08
N LEU A 244 -15.50 -13.48 -6.00
CA LEU A 244 -14.91 -12.82 -7.15
C LEU A 244 -13.67 -13.54 -7.69
N TYR A 245 -12.84 -14.08 -6.81
CA TYR A 245 -11.68 -14.89 -7.22
C TYR A 245 -12.11 -16.09 -8.08
N ASN A 246 -13.13 -16.80 -7.64
CA ASN A 246 -13.65 -17.98 -8.39
C ASN A 246 -14.24 -17.56 -9.74
N MET A 247 -15.00 -16.45 -9.79
CA MET A 247 -15.53 -15.90 -11.04
C MET A 247 -14.41 -15.50 -12.02
N ILE A 248 -13.37 -14.84 -11.54
CA ILE A 248 -12.25 -14.38 -12.36
C ILE A 248 -11.38 -15.54 -12.79
N LEU A 249 -11.20 -16.55 -11.95
CA LEU A 249 -10.48 -17.75 -12.30
C LEU A 249 -11.13 -18.46 -13.50
N GLU A 250 -12.46 -18.55 -13.54
CA GLU A 250 -13.19 -19.11 -14.69
C GLU A 250 -13.13 -18.18 -15.91
N LYS A 251 -13.37 -16.87 -15.71
CA LYS A 251 -13.32 -15.86 -16.79
C LYS A 251 -11.98 -15.82 -17.52
N TYR A 252 -10.87 -15.99 -16.77
CA TYR A 252 -9.51 -15.92 -17.28
C TYR A 252 -8.80 -17.29 -17.32
N LYS A 253 -9.54 -18.39 -17.39
CA LYS A 253 -8.97 -19.74 -17.37
C LYS A 253 -7.90 -19.98 -18.44
N ASP A 254 -8.07 -19.38 -19.62
CA ASP A 254 -7.17 -19.51 -20.77
C ASP A 254 -6.10 -18.39 -20.83
N SER A 255 -6.18 -17.38 -19.95
CA SER A 255 -5.19 -16.31 -19.84
C SER A 255 -4.01 -16.76 -18.97
N HIS A 256 -2.81 -16.20 -19.21
CA HIS A 256 -1.67 -16.36 -18.32
C HIS A 256 -1.71 -15.39 -17.11
N ILE A 257 -2.62 -14.41 -17.13
CA ILE A 257 -2.84 -13.43 -16.07
C ILE A 257 -4.11 -13.78 -15.29
N LEU A 258 -4.04 -13.69 -13.97
CA LEU A 258 -5.19 -13.62 -13.07
C LEU A 258 -5.27 -12.20 -12.49
N PRO A 259 -6.15 -11.32 -13.02
CA PRO A 259 -6.13 -9.91 -12.72
C PRO A 259 -6.65 -9.60 -11.31
N LEU A 260 -5.77 -9.45 -10.35
CA LEU A 260 -6.11 -9.10 -8.95
C LEU A 260 -6.87 -7.80 -8.83
N CYS A 261 -6.70 -6.87 -9.76
CA CYS A 261 -7.46 -5.63 -9.80
C CYS A 261 -8.97 -5.87 -10.03
N GLU A 262 -9.37 -6.91 -10.75
CA GLU A 262 -10.78 -7.27 -10.92
C GLU A 262 -11.37 -7.97 -9.68
N ILE A 263 -10.54 -8.56 -8.84
CA ILE A 263 -10.96 -9.10 -7.53
C ILE A 263 -11.23 -7.98 -6.53
N GLY A 264 -10.74 -6.76 -6.81
CA GLY A 264 -10.81 -5.63 -5.88
C GLY A 264 -9.78 -5.69 -4.76
N ASN A 265 -8.94 -6.70 -4.71
CA ASN A 265 -7.90 -6.84 -3.69
C ASN A 265 -6.79 -5.78 -3.83
N ARG A 266 -6.57 -5.31 -5.05
CA ARG A 266 -5.67 -4.18 -5.34
C ARG A 266 -6.40 -3.08 -6.10
N GLY A 267 -7.70 -3.09 -6.05
CA GLY A 267 -8.71 -2.22 -6.60
C GLY A 267 -8.28 -0.94 -7.32
N ILE A 268 -9.18 -0.04 -7.49
CA ILE A 268 -8.86 1.28 -8.02
C ILE A 268 -7.83 1.95 -7.13
N TYR A 269 -6.74 2.41 -7.75
CA TYR A 269 -5.74 3.25 -7.11
C TYR A 269 -5.89 4.69 -7.58
N ILE A 270 -5.92 5.64 -6.64
CA ILE A 270 -5.96 7.07 -6.92
C ILE A 270 -4.77 7.70 -6.22
N ASN A 271 -3.86 8.29 -6.99
CA ASN A 271 -2.69 8.97 -6.46
C ASN A 271 -3.01 10.39 -5.98
N ALA A 272 -2.07 11.01 -5.26
CA ALA A 272 -2.23 12.35 -4.68
C ALA A 272 -2.50 13.46 -5.70
N GLU A 273 -2.24 13.23 -6.98
CA GLU A 273 -2.54 14.17 -8.07
C GLU A 273 -3.97 13.99 -8.63
N GLY A 274 -4.72 13.01 -8.12
CA GLY A 274 -6.05 12.69 -8.59
C GLY A 274 -6.10 11.82 -9.84
N VAL A 275 -4.99 11.21 -10.25
CA VAL A 275 -4.96 10.29 -11.38
C VAL A 275 -5.42 8.90 -10.92
N VAL A 276 -6.33 8.32 -11.68
CA VAL A 276 -6.95 7.02 -11.39
C VAL A 276 -6.29 5.92 -12.22
N PHE A 277 -5.89 4.84 -11.55
CA PHE A 277 -5.24 3.68 -12.16
C PHE A 277 -5.97 2.39 -11.77
N PRO A 278 -5.86 1.31 -12.56
CA PRO A 278 -6.44 0.01 -12.20
C PRO A 278 -5.79 -0.62 -10.97
N CYS A 279 -4.52 -0.34 -10.71
CA CYS A 279 -3.83 -0.72 -9.47
C CYS A 279 -2.60 0.15 -9.24
N SER A 280 -2.06 0.15 -8.01
CA SER A 280 -0.88 0.94 -7.65
C SER A 280 0.37 0.58 -8.45
N TRP A 281 0.54 -0.69 -8.83
CA TRP A 281 1.69 -1.11 -9.64
C TRP A 281 1.74 -0.47 -11.02
N THR A 282 0.58 -0.06 -11.56
CA THR A 282 0.50 0.61 -12.87
C THR A 282 0.62 2.13 -12.78
N SER A 283 0.73 2.69 -11.57
CA SER A 283 0.85 4.12 -11.34
C SER A 283 2.28 4.64 -11.51
N PHE A 284 3.26 3.76 -11.41
CA PHE A 284 4.65 4.15 -11.60
C PHE A 284 4.89 4.47 -13.07
N PRO A 285 5.36 5.68 -13.40
CA PRO A 285 5.65 6.06 -14.78
C PRO A 285 6.88 5.34 -15.37
N TYR A 286 7.29 4.23 -14.78
CA TYR A 286 8.56 3.58 -15.06
C TYR A 286 8.39 2.11 -15.38
N ASP A 287 8.51 1.76 -16.65
CA ASP A 287 8.95 0.44 -17.05
C ASP A 287 10.34 0.10 -16.49
N SER A 288 11.09 1.13 -16.10
CA SER A 288 12.45 1.03 -15.59
C SER A 288 12.59 0.31 -14.24
N LEU A 289 11.53 0.24 -13.42
CA LEU A 289 11.60 -0.54 -12.17
C LEU A 289 11.72 -2.03 -12.44
N SER A 290 11.18 -2.49 -13.55
CA SER A 290 11.12 -3.92 -13.88
C SER A 290 12.20 -4.40 -14.84
N HIS A 291 12.77 -3.52 -15.68
CA HIS A 291 13.64 -3.93 -16.80
C HIS A 291 14.98 -3.21 -16.88
N GLY A 292 15.29 -2.31 -15.97
CA GLY A 292 16.56 -1.58 -16.00
C GLY A 292 16.70 -0.61 -17.19
N ASP A 293 15.68 -0.45 -18.00
CA ASP A 293 15.70 0.51 -19.10
C ASP A 293 15.39 1.92 -18.61
N LYS A 294 16.43 2.73 -18.50
CA LYS A 294 16.35 4.13 -18.02
C LYS A 294 15.97 5.13 -19.12
N THR A 295 15.64 4.66 -20.32
CA THR A 295 15.49 5.50 -21.51
C THR A 295 14.06 5.95 -21.80
N ILE A 296 13.06 5.43 -21.09
CA ILE A 296 11.67 5.81 -21.33
C ILE A 296 11.44 7.23 -20.83
N ASN A 297 11.22 8.13 -21.79
CA ASN A 297 10.84 9.50 -21.50
C ASN A 297 9.31 9.55 -21.20
N TRP A 298 8.98 9.47 -19.90
CA TRP A 298 7.59 9.50 -19.44
C TRP A 298 6.78 10.73 -19.92
N LYS A 299 7.43 11.84 -20.31
CA LYS A 299 6.76 13.05 -20.84
C LYS A 299 6.16 12.83 -22.21
N ASP A 300 6.75 11.96 -23.02
CA ASP A 300 6.35 11.68 -24.39
C ASP A 300 5.54 10.38 -24.51
N SER A 301 5.33 9.69 -23.40
CA SER A 301 4.71 8.38 -23.38
C SER A 301 3.18 8.47 -23.27
N PHE A 302 2.54 7.34 -23.54
CA PHE A 302 1.15 7.02 -23.22
C PHE A 302 0.69 7.57 -21.86
N PHE A 303 1.56 7.58 -20.83
CA PHE A 303 1.23 8.06 -19.49
C PHE A 303 0.92 9.56 -19.41
N ALA A 304 1.51 10.42 -20.22
CA ALA A 304 1.19 11.86 -20.20
C ALA A 304 -0.27 12.09 -20.62
N THR A 305 -0.71 11.44 -21.72
CA THR A 305 -2.09 11.50 -22.19
C THR A 305 -3.03 10.78 -21.22
N TYR A 306 -2.64 9.61 -20.72
CA TYR A 306 -3.39 8.85 -19.72
C TYR A 306 -3.66 9.70 -18.48
N ARG A 307 -2.64 10.35 -17.92
CA ARG A 307 -2.76 11.19 -16.71
C ARG A 307 -3.75 12.33 -16.86
N SER A 308 -3.85 12.93 -18.05
CA SER A 308 -4.81 14.00 -18.30
C SER A 308 -6.25 13.48 -18.39
N GLU A 309 -6.46 12.38 -19.08
CA GLU A 309 -7.81 11.82 -19.31
C GLU A 309 -8.36 11.03 -18.12
N MET A 310 -7.47 10.49 -17.27
CA MET A 310 -7.83 9.68 -16.10
C MET A 310 -7.73 10.48 -14.80
N ASN A 311 -7.83 11.80 -14.85
CA ASN A 311 -7.68 12.67 -13.69
C ASN A 311 -9.05 13.21 -13.23
N ILE A 312 -9.34 13.05 -11.93
CA ILE A 312 -10.59 13.47 -11.28
C ILE A 312 -10.83 14.99 -11.34
N HIS A 313 -9.79 15.80 -11.57
CA HIS A 313 -9.92 17.24 -11.72
C HIS A 313 -10.35 17.65 -13.13
N ASN A 314 -10.15 16.76 -14.11
CA ASN A 314 -10.47 17.03 -15.50
C ASN A 314 -11.77 16.37 -15.95
N HIS A 315 -12.12 15.24 -15.34
CA HIS A 315 -13.27 14.42 -15.74
C HIS A 315 -14.01 13.89 -14.50
N SER A 316 -15.33 13.68 -14.65
CA SER A 316 -16.10 13.01 -13.59
C SER A 316 -15.59 11.58 -13.38
N PHE A 317 -15.71 11.09 -12.15
CA PHE A 317 -15.29 9.73 -11.82
C PHE A 317 -15.99 8.67 -12.70
N ASP A 318 -17.28 8.86 -12.99
CA ASP A 318 -18.03 7.95 -13.87
C ASP A 318 -17.47 7.95 -15.32
N ASN A 319 -17.06 9.11 -15.85
CA ASN A 319 -16.41 9.18 -17.15
C ASN A 319 -15.06 8.46 -17.13
N ILE A 320 -14.30 8.56 -16.04
CA ILE A 320 -13.02 7.91 -15.89
C ILE A 320 -13.17 6.39 -15.86
N ILE A 321 -14.05 5.84 -15.02
CA ILE A 321 -14.21 4.39 -14.87
C ILE A 321 -14.83 3.72 -16.10
N ASN A 322 -15.56 4.47 -16.92
CA ASN A 322 -16.12 4.01 -18.20
C ASN A 322 -15.22 4.34 -19.42
N ASN A 323 -14.04 4.91 -19.20
CA ASN A 323 -13.13 5.26 -20.27
C ASN A 323 -12.53 4.00 -20.91
N LYS A 324 -12.47 3.97 -22.25
CA LYS A 324 -11.88 2.85 -23.01
C LYS A 324 -10.40 2.60 -22.67
N LYS A 325 -9.72 3.56 -22.06
CA LYS A 325 -8.33 3.40 -21.62
C LYS A 325 -8.15 2.36 -20.49
N TRP A 326 -9.20 2.03 -19.74
CA TRP A 326 -9.18 0.88 -18.86
C TRP A 326 -8.84 -0.42 -19.58
N ASN A 327 -9.33 -0.57 -20.84
CA ASN A 327 -9.09 -1.76 -21.63
C ASN A 327 -7.63 -1.90 -22.08
N LEU A 328 -6.82 -0.86 -22.00
CA LEU A 328 -5.42 -0.91 -22.41
C LEU A 328 -4.59 -1.83 -21.51
N CYS A 329 -4.87 -1.83 -20.21
CA CYS A 329 -4.23 -2.74 -19.28
C CYS A 329 -4.64 -4.20 -19.57
N SER A 330 -5.93 -4.42 -19.86
CA SER A 330 -6.49 -5.78 -20.04
C SER A 330 -6.28 -6.36 -21.44
N SER A 331 -6.07 -5.52 -22.46
CA SER A 331 -5.98 -5.96 -23.86
C SER A 331 -4.80 -6.92 -24.14
N GLY A 332 -3.75 -6.85 -23.31
CA GLY A 332 -2.58 -7.71 -23.42
C GLY A 332 -2.63 -8.99 -22.60
N TRP A 333 -3.65 -9.22 -21.74
CA TRP A 333 -3.62 -10.32 -20.77
C TRP A 333 -3.65 -11.73 -21.40
N ASN A 334 -4.10 -11.85 -22.64
CA ASN A 334 -4.08 -13.09 -23.40
C ASN A 334 -2.85 -13.25 -24.31
N ASP A 335 -1.98 -12.25 -24.36
CA ASP A 335 -0.75 -12.25 -25.18
C ASP A 335 0.45 -11.84 -24.32
N LYS A 336 1.33 -12.82 -24.03
CA LYS A 336 2.51 -12.61 -23.18
C LYS A 336 3.43 -11.50 -23.69
N ASN A 337 3.44 -11.24 -24.99
CA ASN A 337 4.30 -10.21 -25.60
C ASN A 337 3.68 -8.79 -25.51
N LYS A 338 2.39 -8.70 -25.17
CA LYS A 338 1.65 -7.45 -25.03
C LYS A 338 1.21 -7.16 -23.60
N THR A 339 1.39 -8.14 -22.70
CA THR A 339 1.06 -7.96 -21.28
C THR A 339 2.01 -6.94 -20.65
N TRP A 340 1.43 -6.01 -19.93
CA TRP A 340 2.24 -5.09 -19.14
C TRP A 340 3.09 -5.87 -18.13
N VAL A 341 4.32 -5.41 -17.94
CA VAL A 341 5.30 -6.08 -17.10
C VAL A 341 4.80 -6.24 -15.66
N GLU A 342 4.18 -5.20 -15.12
CA GLU A 342 3.59 -5.21 -13.77
C GLU A 342 2.51 -6.30 -13.65
N CYS A 343 1.67 -6.47 -14.68
CA CYS A 343 0.68 -7.54 -14.72
C CYS A 343 1.36 -8.92 -14.79
N SER A 344 2.39 -9.06 -15.62
CA SER A 344 3.14 -10.32 -15.75
C SER A 344 3.83 -10.71 -14.46
N GLN A 345 4.39 -9.76 -13.74
CA GLN A 345 5.11 -10.01 -12.48
C GLN A 345 4.17 -10.25 -11.30
N LYS A 346 3.09 -9.47 -11.19
CA LYS A 346 2.24 -9.44 -9.99
C LYS A 346 0.97 -10.28 -10.11
N CYS A 347 0.51 -10.52 -11.34
CA CYS A 347 -0.76 -11.19 -11.62
C CYS A 347 -0.62 -12.44 -12.50
N ASN A 348 0.59 -12.91 -12.79
CA ASN A 348 0.79 -14.19 -13.48
C ASN A 348 0.19 -15.33 -12.65
N LYS A 349 -0.52 -16.26 -13.28
CA LYS A 349 -1.18 -17.41 -12.61
C LYS A 349 -0.22 -18.28 -11.79
N HIS A 350 1.03 -18.42 -12.22
CA HIS A 350 2.04 -19.15 -11.46
C HIS A 350 2.51 -18.42 -10.22
N VAL A 351 2.18 -17.13 -10.10
CA VAL A 351 2.57 -16.26 -8.99
C VAL A 351 1.41 -16.04 -8.02
N VAL A 352 0.16 -16.02 -8.51
CA VAL A 352 -1.02 -15.72 -7.69
C VAL A 352 -1.62 -17.01 -7.15
N ASP A 353 -1.69 -17.17 -5.84
CA ASP A 353 -2.48 -18.21 -5.19
C ASP A 353 -3.75 -17.62 -4.56
N LYS A 354 -4.68 -18.51 -4.16
CA LYS A 354 -5.96 -18.13 -3.59
C LYS A 354 -5.79 -17.27 -2.32
N ASN A 355 -4.91 -17.68 -1.42
CA ASN A 355 -4.72 -16.98 -0.14
C ASN A 355 -4.19 -15.56 -0.36
N TYR A 356 -3.25 -15.41 -1.30
CA TYR A 356 -2.75 -14.09 -1.67
C TYR A 356 -3.83 -13.22 -2.31
N ALA A 357 -4.68 -13.80 -3.16
CA ALA A 357 -5.72 -13.06 -3.88
C ALA A 357 -6.86 -12.59 -2.98
N VAL A 358 -7.28 -13.42 -2.01
CA VAL A 358 -8.49 -13.16 -1.22
C VAL A 358 -8.24 -12.68 0.21
N GLY A 359 -7.01 -12.84 0.72
CA GLY A 359 -6.77 -12.52 2.14
C GLY A 359 -5.32 -12.26 2.50
N TRP A 360 -4.51 -11.84 1.59
CA TRP A 360 -3.07 -11.66 1.79
C TRP A 360 -2.66 -10.73 2.94
N GLU A 361 -3.57 -9.91 3.45
CA GLU A 361 -3.30 -9.01 4.59
C GLU A 361 -3.68 -9.62 5.94
N THR A 362 -4.28 -10.81 5.97
CA THR A 362 -4.85 -11.39 7.20
C THR A 362 -4.13 -12.64 7.71
N ASN A 363 -3.10 -13.13 7.03
CA ASN A 363 -2.32 -14.29 7.47
C ASN A 363 -0.94 -13.93 7.94
#